data_1dadff2e5fe7cbb66c6cc2786b1214e7
#
_entry.id   1dadff2e5fe7cbb66c6cc2786b1214e7
#
_cell.length_a   1.000
_cell.length_b   1.000
_cell.length_c   1.000
_cell.angle_alpha   90.00
_cell.angle_beta   90.00
_cell.angle_gamma   90.00
#
_symmetry.space_group_name_H-M   'P 1'
#
loop_
_entity.id
_entity.type
_entity.pdbx_description
1 polymer ?
#
loop_
_entity_poly.entity_id
_entity_poly.type
_entity_poly.pdbx_seq_one_letter_code
_entity_poly.pdbx_strand_id
1 'polypeptide(L)'
;MENAFRYALPTIENGYGFDYNMCYSEEARAKGVVGGWEPKEREETIYHYPSYGGDLMANDAAPGTSTQGVNGSMARFSIYGKYLYTVEQNVMCVFDLSGDKPVLTTNDIWLQRDVETLFNYKDKMFMGTPTGMLIYSLEDPLAPKYRSSVSHVFGCDPVVVEDDLAYVTVHSGNTCGQNTNELMLIDVSDVDQPNLLVTYGMKCPKGLGIDNGTLFLCDEGLKVFNAKDPMTLMANQLVHYAGMEGYDVIPFKNTLMMIADDGLYQYDYSNLQAISQLSKLPMGE
;
A
#
# COMPACT_ATOMS: atom_id res chain seq x y z
N MET A 1 17.78 -8.20 -13.84
CA MET A 1 16.68 -7.23 -13.66
C MET A 1 16.27 -6.48 -14.94
N GLU A 2 16.70 -6.93 -16.12
CA GLU A 2 16.39 -6.22 -17.38
C GLU A 2 14.92 -6.21 -17.78
N ASN A 3 14.06 -7.03 -17.17
CA ASN A 3 12.64 -7.09 -17.51
C ASN A 3 11.68 -6.93 -16.31
N ALA A 4 12.16 -6.71 -15.09
CA ALA A 4 11.29 -6.61 -13.90
C ALA A 4 10.60 -5.24 -13.76
N PHE A 5 11.19 -4.18 -14.32
CA PHE A 5 10.58 -2.84 -14.37
C PHE A 5 10.77 -2.28 -15.78
N ARG A 6 9.87 -2.62 -16.68
CA ARG A 6 9.84 -2.05 -18.04
C ARG A 6 9.46 -0.57 -18.08
N TYR A 7 9.01 -0.03 -16.96
CA TYR A 7 8.54 1.34 -16.84
C TYR A 7 9.43 2.09 -15.85
N ALA A 8 10.50 2.73 -16.34
CA ALA A 8 11.16 3.76 -15.55
C ALA A 8 10.20 4.94 -15.44
N LEU A 9 10.07 5.54 -14.23
CA LEU A 9 9.33 6.78 -14.07
C LEU A 9 9.89 7.84 -15.04
N PRO A 10 9.04 8.59 -15.77
CA PRO A 10 9.52 9.62 -16.65
C PRO A 10 10.23 10.69 -15.84
N THR A 11 11.38 11.12 -16.32
CA THR A 11 11.94 12.40 -15.90
C THR A 11 11.02 13.46 -16.50
N ILE A 12 10.21 14.11 -15.69
CA ILE A 12 9.40 15.25 -16.10
C ILE A 12 10.37 16.41 -16.26
N GLU A 13 10.85 16.67 -17.46
CA GLU A 13 11.54 17.91 -17.80
C GLU A 13 10.50 18.95 -18.20
N ASN A 14 10.49 20.08 -17.48
CA ASN A 14 9.86 21.34 -17.85
C ASN A 14 8.32 21.33 -18.00
N GLY A 15 7.60 21.18 -16.89
CA GLY A 15 6.26 21.77 -16.76
C GLY A 15 5.16 21.21 -17.68
N TYR A 16 5.31 20.02 -18.22
CA TYR A 16 4.24 19.35 -18.94
C TYR A 16 3.40 18.57 -17.92
N GLY A 17 2.20 19.09 -17.65
CA GLY A 17 1.17 18.35 -16.92
C GLY A 17 0.80 17.07 -17.67
N PHE A 18 0.62 15.99 -16.95
CA PHE A 18 0.16 14.72 -17.50
C PHE A 18 -1.30 14.89 -17.91
N ASP A 19 -1.59 14.93 -19.21
CA ASP A 19 -2.96 14.94 -19.70
C ASP A 19 -3.45 13.51 -19.89
N TYR A 20 -4.24 13.02 -18.96
CA TYR A 20 -4.87 11.70 -19.00
C TYR A 20 -5.70 11.47 -20.26
N ASN A 21 -6.23 12.52 -20.88
CA ASN A 21 -7.03 12.41 -22.09
C ASN A 21 -6.18 12.12 -23.34
N MET A 22 -4.88 12.44 -23.31
CA MET A 22 -3.97 12.10 -24.42
C MET A 22 -3.58 10.61 -24.48
N CYS A 23 -3.70 9.87 -23.40
CA CYS A 23 -3.35 8.45 -23.35
C CYS A 23 -4.22 7.57 -24.26
N TYR A 24 -5.38 8.06 -24.67
CA TYR A 24 -6.36 7.32 -25.47
C TYR A 24 -6.61 7.90 -26.86
N SER A 25 -5.90 8.97 -27.25
CA SER A 25 -6.10 9.56 -28.57
C SER A 25 -5.51 8.68 -29.68
N GLU A 26 -6.21 8.61 -30.82
CA GLU A 26 -5.72 7.88 -32.01
C GLU A 26 -4.38 8.46 -32.52
N GLU A 27 -4.14 9.76 -32.31
CA GLU A 27 -2.90 10.42 -32.66
C GLU A 27 -1.71 9.96 -31.81
N ALA A 28 -1.90 9.68 -30.53
CA ALA A 28 -0.87 9.15 -29.64
C ALA A 28 -0.52 7.70 -30.07
N ARG A 29 -1.52 6.90 -30.43
CA ARG A 29 -1.30 5.54 -30.96
C ARG A 29 -0.55 5.55 -32.30
N ALA A 30 -0.84 6.47 -33.20
CA ALA A 30 -0.18 6.60 -34.49
C ALA A 30 1.30 7.00 -34.38
N LYS A 31 1.67 7.67 -33.27
CA LYS A 31 3.06 8.07 -32.95
C LYS A 31 3.83 7.02 -32.13
N GLY A 32 3.21 5.88 -31.82
CA GLY A 32 3.82 4.84 -31.00
C GLY A 32 3.96 5.22 -29.51
N VAL A 33 3.25 6.25 -29.07
CA VAL A 33 3.21 6.70 -27.67
C VAL A 33 2.25 5.81 -26.91
N VAL A 34 2.77 4.99 -26.01
CA VAL A 34 1.95 4.18 -25.09
C VAL A 34 1.96 4.87 -23.73
N GLY A 35 0.80 5.37 -23.31
CA GLY A 35 0.67 6.00 -22.00
C GLY A 35 1.52 7.26 -21.79
N GLY A 36 1.74 8.08 -22.84
CA GLY A 36 2.51 9.33 -22.72
C GLY A 36 4.04 9.14 -22.73
N TRP A 37 4.53 7.97 -23.11
CA TRP A 37 5.96 7.64 -23.11
C TRP A 37 6.53 7.62 -24.52
N GLU A 38 7.62 8.35 -24.74
CA GLU A 38 8.48 8.18 -25.91
C GLU A 38 9.66 7.29 -25.54
N PRO A 39 10.02 6.28 -26.37
CA PRO A 39 11.24 5.52 -26.15
C PRO A 39 12.45 6.44 -26.39
N LYS A 40 13.21 6.77 -25.33
CA LYS A 40 14.52 7.42 -25.45
C LYS A 40 15.61 6.39 -25.21
N GLU A 41 16.64 6.40 -26.02
CA GLU A 41 17.89 5.70 -25.71
C GLU A 41 18.47 6.25 -24.41
N ARG A 42 18.78 5.35 -23.49
CA ARG A 42 19.30 5.69 -22.17
C ARG A 42 20.76 6.08 -22.29
N GLU A 43 21.10 7.34 -22.07
CA GLU A 43 22.47 7.72 -21.71
C GLU A 43 22.73 7.22 -20.27
N GLU A 44 23.72 6.34 -20.11
CA GLU A 44 24.15 5.86 -18.79
C GLU A 44 24.85 6.99 -18.05
N THR A 45 24.12 7.71 -17.23
CA THR A 45 24.71 8.57 -16.21
C THR A 45 24.97 7.71 -14.96
N ILE A 46 26.22 7.34 -14.76
CA ILE A 46 26.67 6.65 -13.54
C ILE A 46 26.62 7.67 -12.40
N TYR A 47 25.56 7.65 -11.58
CA TYR A 47 25.54 8.36 -10.33
C TYR A 47 26.36 7.58 -9.29
N HIS A 48 27.55 8.08 -8.97
CA HIS A 48 28.27 7.66 -7.78
C HIS A 48 27.54 8.20 -6.55
N TYR A 49 26.77 7.34 -5.89
CA TYR A 49 26.36 7.59 -4.52
C TYR A 49 27.58 7.44 -3.60
N PRO A 50 27.89 8.41 -2.73
CA PRO A 50 28.89 8.20 -1.70
C PRO A 50 28.40 7.06 -0.83
N SER A 51 29.18 5.99 -0.73
CA SER A 51 28.94 4.89 0.20
C SER A 51 29.13 5.43 1.62
N TYR A 52 28.06 5.80 2.28
CA TYR A 52 28.07 5.88 3.73
C TYR A 52 28.09 4.42 4.23
N GLY A 53 29.29 4.00 4.63
CA GLY A 53 29.48 2.76 5.38
C GLY A 53 28.83 2.93 6.77
N GLY A 54 27.58 2.56 6.86
CA GLY A 54 26.91 2.25 8.10
C GLY A 54 26.66 0.75 8.07
N ASP A 55 27.36 0.00 8.93
CA ASP A 55 27.07 -1.39 9.23
C ASP A 55 25.62 -1.48 9.70
N LEU A 56 24.71 -1.73 8.78
CA LEU A 56 23.41 -2.27 9.12
C LEU A 56 23.63 -3.71 9.51
N MET A 57 23.84 -3.93 10.83
CA MET A 57 23.72 -5.25 11.43
C MET A 57 22.41 -5.84 10.97
N ALA A 58 22.48 -6.79 10.02
CA ALA A 58 21.39 -7.69 9.75
C ALA A 58 21.16 -8.48 11.04
N ASN A 59 20.15 -8.08 11.80
CA ASN A 59 19.63 -8.96 12.84
C ASN A 59 19.00 -10.13 12.12
N ASP A 60 19.62 -11.31 12.26
CA ASP A 60 19.04 -12.59 11.94
C ASP A 60 17.69 -12.70 12.68
N ALA A 61 16.61 -12.37 11.99
CA ALA A 61 15.28 -12.68 12.47
C ALA A 61 15.11 -14.20 12.37
N ALA A 62 15.05 -14.86 13.51
CA ALA A 62 14.73 -16.26 13.59
C ALA A 62 13.42 -16.55 12.83
N PRO A 63 13.31 -17.67 12.09
CA PRO A 63 12.08 -18.04 11.40
C PRO A 63 11.01 -18.36 12.45
N GLY A 64 10.00 -17.53 12.57
CA GLY A 64 8.85 -17.82 13.45
C GLY A 64 8.15 -16.65 14.11
N THR A 65 8.45 -15.39 13.79
CA THR A 65 7.69 -14.27 14.30
C THR A 65 6.72 -13.72 13.27
N SER A 66 5.50 -13.49 13.71
CA SER A 66 4.36 -12.93 12.99
C SER A 66 4.78 -11.80 12.06
N THR A 67 4.80 -12.05 10.77
CA THR A 67 5.13 -11.05 9.79
C THR A 67 3.88 -10.27 9.43
N GLN A 68 3.61 -9.22 10.19
CA GLN A 68 2.75 -8.15 9.70
C GLN A 68 3.51 -7.44 8.58
N GLY A 69 2.83 -7.15 7.46
CA GLY A 69 3.44 -6.43 6.36
C GLY A 69 3.91 -5.05 6.80
N VAL A 70 5.17 -4.73 6.56
CA VAL A 70 5.75 -3.40 6.79
C VAL A 70 5.74 -2.67 5.44
N ASN A 71 4.56 -2.35 4.95
CA ASN A 71 4.36 -1.58 3.73
C ASN A 71 3.16 -0.65 3.92
N GLY A 72 3.06 0.38 3.11
CA GLY A 72 1.86 1.22 3.08
C GLY A 72 0.66 0.42 2.55
N SER A 73 -0.51 0.78 2.98
CA SER A 73 -1.76 0.12 2.58
C SER A 73 -2.08 0.28 1.09
N MET A 74 -1.42 1.23 0.42
CA MET A 74 -1.55 1.49 -1.01
C MET A 74 -0.40 0.88 -1.84
N ALA A 75 0.44 0.03 -1.24
CA ALA A 75 1.58 -0.55 -1.93
C ALA A 75 1.16 -1.72 -2.84
N ARG A 76 1.72 -1.76 -4.05
CA ARG A 76 1.58 -2.89 -4.99
C ARG A 76 2.66 -3.94 -4.83
N PHE A 77 3.33 -3.93 -3.70
CA PHE A 77 4.32 -4.93 -3.32
C PHE A 77 4.23 -5.22 -1.82
N SER A 78 4.60 -6.42 -1.43
CA SER A 78 4.64 -6.83 -0.02
C SER A 78 5.74 -7.85 0.20
N ILE A 79 6.32 -7.87 1.40
CA ILE A 79 7.35 -8.83 1.79
C ILE A 79 6.75 -9.79 2.82
N TYR A 80 6.91 -11.09 2.57
CA TYR A 80 6.58 -12.15 3.52
C TYR A 80 7.76 -13.11 3.66
N GLY A 81 8.34 -13.17 4.86
CA GLY A 81 9.59 -13.89 5.09
C GLY A 81 10.71 -13.37 4.19
N LYS A 82 11.26 -14.24 3.37
CA LYS A 82 12.30 -13.90 2.38
C LYS A 82 11.77 -13.64 0.97
N TYR A 83 10.48 -13.54 0.78
CA TYR A 83 9.87 -13.37 -0.53
C TYR A 83 9.26 -11.98 -0.69
N LEU A 84 9.52 -11.36 -1.83
CA LEU A 84 8.86 -10.13 -2.29
C LEU A 84 7.80 -10.49 -3.32
N TYR A 85 6.59 -10.08 -3.06
CA TYR A 85 5.46 -10.16 -4.00
C TYR A 85 5.26 -8.81 -4.66
N THR A 86 5.06 -8.81 -5.94
CA THR A 86 4.69 -7.61 -6.71
C THR A 86 3.49 -7.92 -7.58
N VAL A 87 2.60 -6.94 -7.76
CA VAL A 87 1.45 -7.09 -8.66
C VAL A 87 1.43 -6.00 -9.70
N GLU A 88 1.03 -6.38 -10.91
CA GLU A 88 0.69 -5.49 -12.00
C GLU A 88 -0.62 -5.97 -12.61
N GLN A 89 -1.67 -5.15 -12.48
CA GLN A 89 -3.02 -5.54 -12.84
C GLN A 89 -3.44 -6.84 -12.11
N ASN A 90 -3.71 -7.91 -12.85
CA ASN A 90 -4.08 -9.22 -12.31
C ASN A 90 -2.96 -10.27 -12.38
N VAL A 91 -1.71 -9.83 -12.46
CA VAL A 91 -0.53 -10.72 -12.47
C VAL A 91 0.34 -10.45 -11.25
N MET A 92 0.67 -11.52 -10.52
CA MET A 92 1.60 -11.48 -9.40
C MET A 92 2.91 -12.17 -9.77
N CYS A 93 4.03 -11.57 -9.34
CA CYS A 93 5.36 -12.15 -9.40
C CYS A 93 5.93 -12.32 -7.99
N VAL A 94 6.73 -13.37 -7.78
CA VAL A 94 7.41 -13.65 -6.52
C VAL A 94 8.92 -13.65 -6.73
N PHE A 95 9.64 -12.91 -5.89
CA PHE A 95 11.09 -12.82 -5.90
C PHE A 95 11.66 -13.36 -4.58
N ASP A 96 12.73 -14.14 -4.65
CA ASP A 96 13.52 -14.55 -3.48
C ASP A 96 14.53 -13.45 -3.15
N LEU A 97 14.53 -13.00 -1.89
CA LEU A 97 15.43 -11.97 -1.34
C LEU A 97 16.60 -12.56 -0.54
N SER A 98 16.81 -13.89 -0.55
CA SER A 98 17.87 -14.54 0.24
C SER A 98 19.29 -14.19 -0.22
N GLY A 99 19.46 -13.70 -1.42
CA GLY A 99 20.77 -13.31 -1.98
C GLY A 99 20.96 -11.79 -2.00
N ASP A 100 22.11 -11.35 -2.51
CA ASP A 100 22.46 -9.92 -2.64
C ASP A 100 21.52 -9.15 -3.60
N LYS A 101 20.76 -9.87 -4.41
CA LYS A 101 19.79 -9.29 -5.36
C LYS A 101 18.50 -10.11 -5.37
N PRO A 102 17.34 -9.45 -5.54
CA PRO A 102 16.09 -10.15 -5.76
C PRO A 102 16.17 -11.08 -6.98
N VAL A 103 15.77 -12.34 -6.83
CA VAL A 103 15.72 -13.33 -7.90
C VAL A 103 14.26 -13.70 -8.15
N LEU A 104 13.78 -13.49 -9.38
CA LEU A 104 12.45 -13.92 -9.79
C LEU A 104 12.34 -15.46 -9.68
N THR A 105 11.44 -15.96 -8.84
CA THR A 105 11.22 -17.38 -8.61
C THR A 105 9.95 -17.89 -9.25
N THR A 106 8.89 -17.12 -9.16
CA THR A 106 7.60 -17.44 -9.76
C THR A 106 7.06 -16.21 -10.46
N ASN A 107 6.64 -16.38 -11.70
CA ASN A 107 6.03 -15.35 -12.52
C ASN A 107 4.65 -15.82 -12.99
N ASP A 108 3.87 -14.86 -13.50
CA ASP A 108 2.58 -15.10 -14.14
C ASP A 108 1.57 -15.87 -13.26
N ILE A 109 1.57 -15.58 -11.94
CA ILE A 109 0.48 -16.03 -11.07
C ILE A 109 -0.75 -15.16 -11.39
N TRP A 110 -1.70 -15.76 -12.11
CA TRP A 110 -2.91 -15.06 -12.51
C TRP A 110 -3.88 -14.93 -11.34
N LEU A 111 -4.21 -13.68 -11.02
CA LEU A 111 -5.19 -13.34 -10.00
C LEU A 111 -6.58 -13.23 -10.62
N GLN A 112 -7.62 -13.35 -9.82
CA GLN A 112 -9.00 -13.34 -10.30
C GLN A 112 -9.48 -11.97 -10.79
N ARG A 113 -8.82 -10.90 -10.34
CA ARG A 113 -9.15 -9.49 -10.63
C ARG A 113 -7.88 -8.66 -10.65
N ASP A 114 -7.98 -7.45 -11.19
CA ASP A 114 -6.95 -6.44 -11.02
C ASP A 114 -6.77 -6.11 -9.55
N VAL A 115 -5.51 -6.03 -9.11
CA VAL A 115 -5.14 -5.76 -7.72
C VAL A 115 -4.42 -4.42 -7.66
N GLU A 116 -4.82 -3.58 -6.71
CA GLU A 116 -4.27 -2.25 -6.53
C GLU A 116 -3.38 -2.16 -5.29
N THR A 117 -3.66 -2.97 -4.29
CA THR A 117 -2.92 -2.94 -3.02
C THR A 117 -2.67 -4.35 -2.49
N LEU A 118 -1.53 -4.53 -1.80
CA LEU A 118 -1.15 -5.78 -1.15
C LEU A 118 -0.86 -5.53 0.32
N PHE A 119 -1.44 -6.35 1.17
CA PHE A 119 -1.11 -6.38 2.59
C PHE A 119 -1.01 -7.84 3.06
N ASN A 120 0.07 -8.22 3.70
CA ASN A 120 0.18 -9.55 4.30
C ASN A 120 0.08 -9.49 5.82
N TYR A 121 -0.67 -10.41 6.37
CA TYR A 121 -0.79 -10.62 7.81
C TYR A 121 -0.79 -12.11 8.11
N LYS A 122 0.08 -12.54 9.04
CA LYS A 122 0.36 -13.97 9.28
C LYS A 122 0.71 -14.68 7.96
N ASP A 123 0.10 -15.81 7.68
CA ASP A 123 0.25 -16.60 6.45
C ASP A 123 -0.80 -16.28 5.38
N LYS A 124 -1.35 -15.09 5.40
CA LYS A 124 -2.39 -14.63 4.46
C LYS A 124 -1.95 -13.36 3.75
N MET A 125 -2.44 -13.18 2.54
CA MET A 125 -2.31 -11.96 1.77
C MET A 125 -3.70 -11.42 1.45
N PHE A 126 -3.91 -10.17 1.82
CA PHE A 126 -5.12 -9.40 1.58
C PHE A 126 -4.83 -8.42 0.44
N MET A 127 -5.68 -8.41 -0.56
CA MET A 127 -5.46 -7.62 -1.77
C MET A 127 -6.66 -6.73 -2.03
N GLY A 128 -6.43 -5.43 -2.03
CA GLY A 128 -7.45 -4.46 -2.44
C GLY A 128 -7.61 -4.47 -3.97
N THR A 129 -8.86 -4.43 -4.42
CA THR A 129 -9.23 -4.43 -5.83
C THR A 129 -10.28 -3.35 -6.10
N PRO A 130 -10.54 -2.96 -7.36
CA PRO A 130 -11.59 -1.99 -7.68
C PRO A 130 -13.02 -2.41 -7.24
N THR A 131 -13.24 -3.65 -6.84
CA THR A 131 -14.58 -4.17 -6.53
C THR A 131 -14.63 -4.98 -5.24
N GLY A 132 -13.62 -4.82 -4.37
CA GLY A 132 -13.57 -5.49 -3.10
C GLY A 132 -12.18 -5.97 -2.69
N MET A 133 -12.13 -6.94 -1.82
CA MET A 133 -10.90 -7.51 -1.29
C MET A 133 -10.81 -8.99 -1.68
N LEU A 134 -9.61 -9.44 -2.11
CA LEU A 134 -9.29 -10.86 -2.29
C LEU A 134 -8.43 -11.32 -1.11
N ILE A 135 -8.59 -12.59 -0.73
CA ILE A 135 -7.78 -13.24 0.31
C ILE A 135 -7.09 -14.45 -0.29
N TYR A 136 -5.77 -14.52 -0.11
CA TYR A 136 -4.92 -15.63 -0.53
C TYR A 136 -4.16 -16.22 0.66
N SER A 137 -3.94 -17.54 0.64
CA SER A 137 -3.03 -18.22 1.57
C SER A 137 -1.61 -18.16 1.05
N LEU A 138 -0.65 -17.92 1.96
CA LEU A 138 0.78 -17.98 1.76
C LEU A 138 1.42 -19.22 2.44
N GLU A 139 0.63 -20.27 2.74
CA GLU A 139 1.17 -21.54 3.26
C GLU A 139 2.26 -22.11 2.35
N ASP A 140 2.11 -21.99 1.04
CA ASP A 140 3.18 -22.12 0.06
C ASP A 140 3.50 -20.73 -0.50
N PRO A 141 4.60 -20.10 -0.05
CA PRO A 141 4.95 -18.76 -0.48
C PRO A 141 5.23 -18.61 -1.98
N LEU A 142 5.60 -19.69 -2.66
CA LEU A 142 5.86 -19.70 -4.11
C LEU A 142 4.60 -19.95 -4.95
N ALA A 143 3.53 -20.42 -4.32
CA ALA A 143 2.27 -20.72 -4.97
C ALA A 143 1.07 -20.21 -4.12
N PRO A 144 0.90 -18.88 -3.96
CA PRO A 144 -0.24 -18.30 -3.25
C PRO A 144 -1.57 -18.87 -3.76
N LYS A 145 -2.46 -19.28 -2.83
CA LYS A 145 -3.74 -19.91 -3.18
C LYS A 145 -4.91 -19.03 -2.79
N TYR A 146 -5.79 -18.78 -3.73
CA TYR A 146 -7.06 -18.11 -3.47
C TYR A 146 -7.87 -18.84 -2.40
N ARG A 147 -8.44 -18.08 -1.47
CA ARG A 147 -9.34 -18.54 -0.41
C ARG A 147 -10.74 -17.99 -0.63
N SER A 148 -10.88 -16.69 -0.58
CA SER A 148 -12.18 -16.04 -0.69
C SER A 148 -12.07 -14.61 -1.19
N SER A 149 -13.22 -13.95 -1.33
CA SER A 149 -13.31 -12.51 -1.60
C SER A 149 -14.48 -11.88 -0.86
N VAL A 150 -14.31 -10.62 -0.49
CA VAL A 150 -15.40 -9.73 -0.09
C VAL A 150 -15.66 -8.78 -1.25
N SER A 151 -16.90 -8.74 -1.70
CA SER A 151 -17.31 -7.82 -2.78
C SER A 151 -18.12 -6.67 -2.19
N HIS A 152 -17.85 -5.46 -2.64
CA HIS A 152 -18.66 -4.29 -2.38
C HIS A 152 -18.83 -3.48 -3.68
N VAL A 153 -19.56 -2.38 -3.61
CA VAL A 153 -19.80 -1.53 -4.79
C VAL A 153 -18.53 -0.71 -5.04
N PHE A 154 -18.00 -0.77 -6.24
CA PHE A 154 -16.78 -0.13 -6.77
C PHE A 154 -16.02 0.83 -5.86
N GLY A 155 -14.76 0.54 -5.57
CA GLY A 155 -13.83 1.39 -4.83
C GLY A 155 -12.41 0.90 -4.98
N CYS A 156 -11.42 1.80 -4.94
CA CYS A 156 -10.01 1.43 -4.91
C CYS A 156 -9.60 1.36 -3.44
N ASP A 157 -9.30 0.16 -2.94
CA ASP A 157 -9.37 -0.12 -1.52
C ASP A 157 -8.03 -0.46 -0.88
N PRO A 158 -7.41 0.50 -0.20
CA PRO A 158 -6.39 0.20 0.79
C PRO A 158 -6.92 -0.72 1.88
N VAL A 159 -6.13 -1.74 2.24
CA VAL A 159 -6.48 -2.69 3.29
C VAL A 159 -5.31 -2.89 4.25
N VAL A 160 -5.60 -2.94 5.54
CA VAL A 160 -4.68 -3.42 6.58
C VAL A 160 -5.40 -4.39 7.49
N VAL A 161 -4.67 -5.31 8.11
CA VAL A 161 -5.24 -6.37 8.95
C VAL A 161 -4.44 -6.52 10.23
N GLU A 162 -5.14 -6.61 11.36
CA GLU A 162 -4.59 -6.98 12.67
C GLU A 162 -5.63 -7.75 13.47
N ASP A 163 -5.20 -8.77 14.22
CA ASP A 163 -6.02 -9.57 15.12
C ASP A 163 -7.33 -10.09 14.46
N ASP A 164 -7.17 -10.61 13.22
CA ASP A 164 -8.24 -11.20 12.42
C ASP A 164 -9.36 -10.20 12.04
N LEU A 165 -9.04 -8.90 12.08
CA LEU A 165 -9.91 -7.82 11.64
C LEU A 165 -9.26 -7.04 10.50
N ALA A 166 -9.92 -6.95 9.35
CA ALA A 166 -9.50 -6.13 8.23
C ALA A 166 -10.19 -4.77 8.27
N TYR A 167 -9.38 -3.72 8.05
CA TYR A 167 -9.82 -2.34 7.90
C TYR A 167 -9.63 -1.94 6.45
N VAL A 168 -10.67 -1.50 5.79
CA VAL A 168 -10.70 -1.17 4.36
C VAL A 168 -11.27 0.22 4.18
N THR A 169 -10.54 1.11 3.49
CA THR A 169 -11.03 2.44 3.15
C THR A 169 -11.56 2.48 1.73
N VAL A 170 -12.73 3.06 1.55
CA VAL A 170 -13.36 3.32 0.26
C VAL A 170 -13.52 4.81 0.10
N HIS A 171 -13.06 5.41 -1.01
CA HIS A 171 -13.20 6.85 -1.21
C HIS A 171 -13.80 7.22 -2.57
N SER A 172 -14.56 8.31 -2.57
CA SER A 172 -15.15 8.89 -3.76
C SER A 172 -14.12 9.66 -4.62
N GLY A 173 -14.45 9.89 -5.89
CA GLY A 173 -13.64 10.72 -6.78
C GLY A 173 -12.42 10.01 -7.37
N ASN A 174 -12.30 8.71 -7.19
CA ASN A 174 -11.28 7.88 -7.84
C ASN A 174 -11.77 7.37 -9.21
N THR A 175 -10.85 6.77 -9.97
CA THR A 175 -11.15 6.18 -11.28
C THR A 175 -12.06 4.96 -11.20
N CYS A 176 -12.28 4.41 -10.01
CA CYS A 176 -13.13 3.24 -9.75
C CYS A 176 -14.63 3.59 -9.68
N GLY A 177 -15.00 4.88 -9.69
CA GLY A 177 -16.39 5.34 -9.84
C GLY A 177 -17.22 5.36 -8.56
N GLN A 178 -16.59 5.28 -7.37
CA GLN A 178 -17.29 5.30 -6.09
C GLN A 178 -17.78 6.70 -5.73
N ASN A 179 -18.96 6.77 -5.09
CA ASN A 179 -19.57 8.00 -4.58
C ASN A 179 -19.66 8.05 -3.04
N THR A 180 -19.14 7.03 -2.33
CA THR A 180 -19.15 6.95 -0.87
C THR A 180 -17.73 7.10 -0.32
N ASN A 181 -17.64 7.59 0.90
CA ASN A 181 -16.42 7.71 1.67
C ASN A 181 -16.63 6.93 2.97
N GLU A 182 -15.97 5.80 3.10
CA GLU A 182 -16.26 4.83 4.15
C GLU A 182 -14.99 4.17 4.69
N LEU A 183 -15.03 3.77 5.96
CA LEU A 183 -14.12 2.81 6.56
C LEU A 183 -14.95 1.57 6.90
N MET A 184 -14.63 0.46 6.29
CA MET A 184 -15.26 -0.84 6.51
C MET A 184 -14.41 -1.69 7.45
N LEU A 185 -15.05 -2.36 8.39
CA LEU A 185 -14.41 -3.34 9.27
C LEU A 185 -14.98 -4.72 8.98
N ILE A 186 -14.08 -5.66 8.67
CA ILE A 186 -14.45 -6.99 8.18
C ILE A 186 -13.76 -8.03 9.07
N ASP A 187 -14.55 -8.90 9.68
CA ASP A 187 -14.05 -10.08 10.38
C ASP A 187 -13.46 -11.07 9.37
N VAL A 188 -12.19 -11.39 9.52
CA VAL A 188 -11.43 -12.32 8.68
C VAL A 188 -10.85 -13.48 9.50
N SER A 189 -11.41 -13.74 10.68
CA SER A 189 -11.04 -14.88 11.53
C SER A 189 -11.27 -16.21 10.80
N ASP A 190 -12.36 -16.31 10.03
CA ASP A 190 -12.54 -17.33 9.00
C ASP A 190 -12.31 -16.71 7.61
N VAL A 191 -11.10 -16.89 7.08
CA VAL A 191 -10.73 -16.33 5.77
C VAL A 191 -11.51 -16.93 4.60
N ASP A 192 -12.24 -18.02 4.79
CA ASP A 192 -13.11 -18.61 3.76
C ASP A 192 -14.53 -18.01 3.81
N GLN A 193 -14.90 -17.36 4.93
CA GLN A 193 -16.21 -16.75 5.14
C GLN A 193 -16.07 -15.36 5.82
N PRO A 194 -15.35 -14.41 5.21
CA PRO A 194 -15.19 -13.08 5.79
C PRO A 194 -16.55 -12.39 5.92
N ASN A 195 -16.74 -11.63 7.01
CA ASN A 195 -18.00 -11.00 7.35
C ASN A 195 -17.85 -9.51 7.64
N LEU A 196 -18.61 -8.66 6.96
CA LEU A 196 -18.67 -7.23 7.25
C LEU A 196 -19.33 -7.00 8.60
N LEU A 197 -18.59 -6.38 9.53
CA LEU A 197 -19.07 -6.08 10.88
C LEU A 197 -19.75 -4.70 10.95
N VAL A 198 -19.07 -3.68 10.44
CA VAL A 198 -19.55 -2.29 10.51
C VAL A 198 -18.95 -1.44 9.41
N THR A 199 -19.67 -0.40 9.01
CA THR A 199 -19.21 0.64 8.08
C THR A 199 -19.34 1.99 8.75
N TYR A 200 -18.27 2.78 8.73
CA TYR A 200 -18.22 4.14 9.24
C TYR A 200 -18.14 5.14 8.10
N GLY A 201 -19.00 6.15 8.09
CA GLY A 201 -18.91 7.25 7.13
C GLY A 201 -17.67 8.10 7.41
N MET A 202 -16.89 8.39 6.36
CA MET A 202 -15.68 9.19 6.36
C MET A 202 -15.84 10.44 5.49
N LYS A 203 -14.80 11.28 5.41
CA LYS A 203 -14.80 12.48 4.56
C LYS A 203 -14.11 12.24 3.23
N CYS A 204 -12.84 11.85 3.27
CA CYS A 204 -12.01 11.53 2.12
C CYS A 204 -10.93 10.52 2.54
N PRO A 205 -11.32 9.30 2.96
CA PRO A 205 -10.38 8.33 3.49
C PRO A 205 -9.49 7.82 2.37
N LYS A 206 -8.19 7.75 2.65
CA LYS A 206 -7.15 7.24 1.75
C LYS A 206 -6.42 6.07 2.42
N GLY A 207 -5.09 6.09 2.40
CA GLY A 207 -4.29 5.07 3.03
C GLY A 207 -4.44 5.00 4.55
N LEU A 208 -4.17 3.83 5.10
CA LEU A 208 -4.29 3.54 6.52
C LEU A 208 -3.17 2.61 6.99
N GLY A 209 -2.93 2.56 8.29
CA GLY A 209 -1.95 1.69 8.92
C GLY A 209 -2.45 1.24 10.28
N ILE A 210 -2.08 0.04 10.71
CA ILE A 210 -2.45 -0.50 12.02
C ILE A 210 -1.21 -1.02 12.74
N ASP A 211 -1.09 -0.74 14.02
CA ASP A 211 -0.03 -1.28 14.88
C ASP A 211 -0.49 -1.37 16.33
N ASN A 212 -0.47 -2.57 16.90
CA ASN A 212 -0.82 -2.85 18.29
C ASN A 212 -2.16 -2.24 18.73
N GLY A 213 -3.20 -2.40 17.93
CA GLY A 213 -4.55 -1.85 18.19
C GLY A 213 -4.63 -0.34 18.04
N THR A 214 -3.70 0.29 17.34
CA THR A 214 -3.73 1.71 16.98
C THR A 214 -3.91 1.84 15.48
N LEU A 215 -5.03 2.38 15.05
CA LEU A 215 -5.32 2.65 13.64
C LEU A 215 -4.93 4.08 13.29
N PHE A 216 -4.14 4.22 12.25
CA PHE A 216 -3.78 5.48 11.60
C PHE A 216 -4.52 5.58 10.27
N LEU A 217 -5.17 6.70 10.01
CA LEU A 217 -6.01 6.88 8.84
C LEU A 217 -5.79 8.25 8.22
N CYS A 218 -5.47 8.29 6.94
CA CYS A 218 -5.46 9.51 6.15
C CYS A 218 -6.91 9.87 5.77
N ASP A 219 -7.50 10.82 6.51
CA ASP A 219 -8.85 11.36 6.25
C ASP A 219 -8.93 12.81 6.73
N GLU A 220 -8.90 13.78 5.81
CA GLU A 220 -8.75 15.23 6.10
C GLU A 220 -7.51 15.52 6.97
N GLY A 221 -6.39 14.90 6.68
CA GLY A 221 -5.17 14.89 7.46
C GLY A 221 -4.87 13.49 8.01
N LEU A 222 -4.29 13.43 9.20
CA LEU A 222 -4.01 12.19 9.92
C LEU A 222 -4.95 12.05 11.11
N LYS A 223 -5.78 11.03 11.12
CA LYS A 223 -6.60 10.60 12.27
C LYS A 223 -5.99 9.36 12.90
N VAL A 224 -5.96 9.32 14.22
CA VAL A 224 -5.45 8.18 14.98
C VAL A 224 -6.52 7.70 15.94
N PHE A 225 -6.78 6.40 15.95
CA PHE A 225 -7.82 5.78 16.76
C PHE A 225 -7.26 4.68 17.64
N ASN A 226 -7.80 4.54 18.86
CA ASN A 226 -7.66 3.31 19.61
C ASN A 226 -8.65 2.28 19.05
N ALA A 227 -8.12 1.28 18.35
CA ALA A 227 -8.89 0.27 17.63
C ALA A 227 -9.08 -1.04 18.42
N LYS A 228 -8.77 -1.05 19.73
CA LYS A 228 -8.96 -2.22 20.59
C LYS A 228 -10.43 -2.65 20.73
N ASP A 229 -11.36 -1.71 20.61
CA ASP A 229 -12.78 -1.99 20.45
C ASP A 229 -13.23 -1.41 19.10
N PRO A 230 -13.20 -2.21 18.03
CA PRO A 230 -13.49 -1.76 16.68
C PRO A 230 -14.95 -1.30 16.49
N MET A 231 -15.87 -1.80 17.31
CA MET A 231 -17.29 -1.44 17.20
C MET A 231 -17.60 -0.03 17.76
N THR A 232 -16.68 0.55 18.52
CA THR A 232 -16.77 1.92 19.04
C THR A 232 -15.67 2.83 18.51
N LEU A 233 -15.06 2.48 17.38
CA LEU A 233 -13.87 3.12 16.82
C LEU A 233 -13.98 4.64 16.73
N MET A 234 -15.11 5.17 16.22
CA MET A 234 -15.29 6.62 16.06
C MET A 234 -15.30 7.39 17.38
N ALA A 235 -15.76 6.76 18.47
CA ALA A 235 -15.73 7.36 19.81
C ALA A 235 -14.34 7.31 20.45
N ASN A 236 -13.43 6.51 19.91
CA ASN A 236 -12.09 6.26 20.42
C ASN A 236 -11.00 6.97 19.60
N GLN A 237 -11.34 8.07 18.93
CA GLN A 237 -10.36 8.92 18.26
C GLN A 237 -9.42 9.56 19.28
N LEU A 238 -8.12 9.34 19.14
CA LEU A 238 -7.08 9.86 20.02
C LEU A 238 -6.62 11.25 19.60
N VAL A 239 -6.38 11.43 18.30
CA VAL A 239 -5.90 12.70 17.74
C VAL A 239 -6.32 12.86 16.29
N HIS A 240 -6.40 14.13 15.84
CA HIS A 240 -6.58 14.50 14.45
C HIS A 240 -5.62 15.65 14.12
N TYR A 241 -4.65 15.38 13.27
CA TYR A 241 -3.78 16.39 12.68
C TYR A 241 -4.37 16.82 11.33
N ALA A 242 -5.04 17.96 11.32
CA ALA A 242 -5.62 18.55 10.13
C ALA A 242 -4.64 19.47 9.40
N GLY A 243 -4.98 19.87 8.17
CA GLY A 243 -4.25 20.90 7.42
C GLY A 243 -3.19 20.36 6.47
N MET A 244 -3.12 19.04 6.26
CA MET A 244 -2.38 18.39 5.18
C MET A 244 -3.28 17.37 4.47
N GLU A 245 -3.01 17.08 3.22
CA GLU A 245 -3.66 16.01 2.48
C GLU A 245 -2.80 14.74 2.54
N GLY A 246 -3.07 13.87 3.51
CA GLY A 246 -2.37 12.59 3.65
C GLY A 246 -2.81 11.60 2.59
N TYR A 247 -1.85 10.85 2.04
CA TYR A 247 -2.11 9.80 1.04
C TYR A 247 -1.99 8.41 1.63
N ASP A 248 -0.90 8.11 2.35
CA ASP A 248 -0.66 6.80 2.95
C ASP A 248 0.20 6.92 4.20
N VAL A 249 0.11 5.92 5.09
CA VAL A 249 0.84 5.86 6.35
C VAL A 249 1.44 4.48 6.57
N ILE A 250 2.63 4.46 7.14
CA ILE A 250 3.37 3.23 7.48
C ILE A 250 3.82 3.33 8.94
N PRO A 251 3.15 2.64 9.88
CA PRO A 251 3.62 2.51 11.24
C PRO A 251 4.77 1.50 11.30
N PHE A 252 5.87 1.88 11.94
CA PHE A 252 7.03 1.01 12.12
C PHE A 252 7.81 1.37 13.37
N LYS A 253 7.88 0.47 14.35
CA LYS A 253 8.68 0.63 15.59
C LYS A 253 8.47 1.96 16.29
N ASN A 254 7.21 2.30 16.57
CA ASN A 254 6.79 3.56 17.19
C ASN A 254 7.03 4.83 16.35
N THR A 255 7.49 4.69 15.11
CA THR A 255 7.60 5.79 14.15
C THR A 255 6.57 5.61 13.06
N LEU A 256 5.70 6.60 12.87
CA LEU A 256 4.78 6.65 11.75
C LEU A 256 5.41 7.47 10.62
N MET A 257 5.51 6.89 9.45
CA MET A 257 5.81 7.60 8.22
C MET A 257 4.51 7.90 7.49
N MET A 258 4.32 9.15 7.04
CA MET A 258 3.13 9.55 6.29
C MET A 258 3.55 10.32 5.04
N ILE A 259 3.02 9.91 3.90
CA ILE A 259 3.15 10.65 2.64
C ILE A 259 1.94 11.57 2.54
N ALA A 260 2.19 12.86 2.28
CA ALA A 260 1.17 13.88 2.07
C ALA A 260 1.46 14.71 0.81
N ASP A 261 0.54 15.56 0.44
CA ASP A 261 0.65 16.45 -0.73
C ASP A 261 1.89 17.35 -0.71
N ASP A 262 2.33 17.75 0.48
CA ASP A 262 3.41 18.70 0.70
C ASP A 262 4.69 18.09 1.30
N GLY A 263 4.77 16.75 1.42
CA GLY A 263 5.99 16.09 1.89
C GLY A 263 5.82 14.75 2.58
N LEU A 264 6.96 14.22 3.05
CA LEU A 264 7.03 13.04 3.89
C LEU A 264 7.16 13.48 5.36
N TYR A 265 6.23 13.04 6.18
CA TYR A 265 6.20 13.31 7.61
C TYR A 265 6.65 12.09 8.40
N GLN A 266 7.28 12.33 9.55
CA GLN A 266 7.54 11.32 10.56
C GLN A 266 6.95 11.78 11.89
N TYR A 267 6.28 10.86 12.58
CA TYR A 267 5.72 11.06 13.90
C TYR A 267 6.22 9.99 14.87
N ASP A 268 6.50 10.37 16.12
CA ASP A 268 6.69 9.45 17.24
C ASP A 268 5.31 9.16 17.86
N TYR A 269 4.91 7.90 17.85
CA TYR A 269 3.69 7.43 18.51
C TYR A 269 3.96 6.47 19.66
N SER A 270 5.19 6.45 20.19
CA SER A 270 5.54 5.65 21.39
C SER A 270 4.67 5.99 22.59
N ASN A 271 4.18 7.22 22.67
CA ASN A 271 3.18 7.67 23.62
C ASN A 271 1.93 8.17 22.90
N LEU A 272 0.89 7.35 22.85
CA LEU A 272 -0.39 7.67 22.19
C LEU A 272 -1.13 8.87 22.81
N GLN A 273 -0.77 9.30 24.05
CA GLN A 273 -1.29 10.51 24.69
C GLN A 273 -0.60 11.79 24.23
N ALA A 274 0.57 11.65 23.57
CA ALA A 274 1.44 12.76 23.15
C ALA A 274 2.19 12.42 21.87
N ILE A 275 1.48 12.03 20.83
CA ILE A 275 2.04 11.79 19.49
C ILE A 275 2.66 13.10 19.00
N SER A 276 3.89 13.07 18.50
CA SER A 276 4.61 14.27 18.10
C SER A 276 5.29 14.12 16.74
N GLN A 277 5.27 15.18 15.94
CA GLN A 277 6.00 15.22 14.68
C GLN A 277 7.52 15.27 14.96
N LEU A 278 8.25 14.31 14.39
CA LEU A 278 9.71 14.23 14.46
C LEU A 278 10.38 15.02 13.35
N SER A 279 9.88 14.87 12.15
CA SER A 279 10.46 15.53 10.97
C SER A 279 9.42 15.72 9.86
N LYS A 280 9.77 16.60 8.92
CA LYS A 280 9.10 16.76 7.62
C LYS A 280 10.18 16.92 6.56
N LEU A 281 10.14 16.08 5.54
CA LEU A 281 10.89 16.28 4.31
C LEU A 281 9.93 16.87 3.27
N PRO A 282 10.02 18.16 2.96
CA PRO A 282 9.11 18.78 1.98
C PRO A 282 9.39 18.20 0.60
N MET A 283 8.34 17.93 -0.17
CA MET A 283 8.48 17.71 -1.60
C MET A 283 8.72 19.06 -2.26
N GLY A 284 9.79 19.18 -3.04
CA GLY A 284 10.11 20.40 -3.74
C GLY A 284 9.01 20.79 -4.73
N GLU A 285 8.82 22.10 -4.88
CA GLU A 285 8.01 22.69 -5.93
C GLU A 285 8.55 22.36 -7.32
#